data_8340c811a9339c4c3d35d0cf1b6d9ee5
#
_entry.id   8340c811a9339c4c3d35d0cf1b6d9ee5
#
_cell.length_a   1.000
_cell.length_b   1.000
_cell.length_c   1.000
_cell.angle_alpha   90.00
_cell.angle_beta   90.00
_cell.angle_gamma   90.00
#
_symmetry.space_group_name_H-M   'P 1'
#
loop_
_entity.id
_entity.type
_entity.pdbx_description
1 polymer ?
#
loop_
_entity_poly.entity_id
_entity_poly.type
_entity_poly.pdbx_seq_one_letter_code
_entity_poly.pdbx_strand_id
1 'polypeptide(L)'
;MRLLILERDHALYAALLMAADPSLKVVAGDDPLQLIDAASECSIWLGQPDLVAQMLRQGVHPVWVQSTWAGITPLLAADLPKDYSLTRAVGIFGQVMSEYLLTYMLAHERQFLGRLASQVGSQWDSRTPGGLRGRQVVIVGTGEIGQAVAHTLSGFGMDLTGVAKNPRSLVPFNRMGSLDDLGRLVETADYLINLLPDTPDTHDIYDRALFARLKPTALFINAGR
;
A
#
# COMPACT_ATOMS: atom_id res chain seq x y z
N MET A 1 10.91 22.77 -20.54
CA MET A 1 10.24 21.45 -20.51
C MET A 1 8.79 21.68 -20.13
N ARG A 2 7.84 21.01 -20.77
CA ARG A 2 6.41 21.12 -20.44
C ARG A 2 5.94 19.82 -19.79
N LEU A 3 5.29 19.92 -18.64
CA LEU A 3 4.86 18.81 -17.78
C LEU A 3 3.34 18.83 -17.65
N LEU A 4 2.70 17.67 -17.79
CA LEU A 4 1.30 17.49 -17.47
C LEU A 4 1.16 16.87 -16.07
N ILE A 5 0.26 17.43 -15.27
CA ILE A 5 -0.15 16.86 -13.99
C ILE A 5 -1.60 16.41 -14.09
N LEU A 6 -1.83 15.10 -13.93
CA LEU A 6 -3.13 14.45 -13.90
C LEU A 6 -3.40 13.90 -12.51
N GLU A 7 -3.86 14.77 -11.61
CA GLU A 7 -4.03 14.42 -10.18
C GLU A 7 -5.19 15.22 -9.57
N ARG A 8 -5.91 14.64 -8.62
CA ARG A 8 -6.98 15.37 -7.90
C ARG A 8 -6.45 16.60 -7.18
N ASP A 9 -5.31 16.44 -6.51
CA ASP A 9 -4.61 17.53 -5.83
C ASP A 9 -3.63 18.26 -6.75
N HIS A 10 -3.95 18.35 -8.04
CA HIS A 10 -3.09 18.90 -9.09
C HIS A 10 -2.50 20.27 -8.75
N ALA A 11 -3.28 21.14 -8.08
CA ALA A 11 -2.84 22.48 -7.70
C ALA A 11 -1.69 22.43 -6.69
N LEU A 12 -1.73 21.51 -5.72
CA LEU A 12 -0.65 21.29 -4.75
C LEU A 12 0.62 20.79 -5.45
N TYR A 13 0.49 19.78 -6.31
CA TYR A 13 1.64 19.25 -7.06
C TYR A 13 2.26 20.32 -7.97
N ALA A 14 1.44 21.13 -8.66
CA ALA A 14 1.92 22.22 -9.48
C ALA A 14 2.69 23.25 -8.66
N ALA A 15 2.15 23.67 -7.51
CA ALA A 15 2.82 24.61 -6.62
C ALA A 15 4.17 24.11 -6.11
N LEU A 16 4.25 22.83 -5.70
CA LEU A 16 5.49 22.21 -5.21
C LEU A 16 6.55 22.12 -6.31
N LEU A 17 6.15 21.72 -7.52
CA LEU A 17 7.09 21.61 -8.65
C LEU A 17 7.59 22.98 -9.11
N MET A 18 6.71 23.97 -9.23
CA MET A 18 7.11 25.33 -9.60
C MET A 18 7.97 26.02 -8.52
N ALA A 19 7.76 25.67 -7.25
CA ALA A 19 8.65 26.14 -6.17
C ALA A 19 10.05 25.51 -6.25
N ALA A 20 10.13 24.24 -6.67
CA ALA A 20 11.40 23.55 -6.84
C ALA A 20 12.17 23.98 -8.10
N ASP A 21 11.43 24.22 -9.20
CA ASP A 21 11.99 24.72 -10.46
C ASP A 21 11.00 25.70 -11.15
N PRO A 22 11.20 27.03 -10.99
CA PRO A 22 10.34 28.04 -11.59
C PRO A 22 10.35 28.07 -13.13
N SER A 23 11.30 27.38 -13.77
CA SER A 23 11.37 27.31 -15.25
C SER A 23 10.41 26.28 -15.87
N LEU A 24 9.80 25.41 -15.05
CA LEU A 24 8.86 24.41 -15.50
C LEU A 24 7.57 25.06 -16.01
N LYS A 25 7.14 24.62 -17.20
CA LYS A 25 5.82 24.95 -17.74
C LYS A 25 4.87 23.80 -17.38
N VAL A 26 3.99 24.05 -16.43
CA VAL A 26 3.07 23.05 -15.91
C VAL A 26 1.67 23.27 -16.47
N VAL A 27 1.05 22.20 -16.95
CA VAL A 27 -0.38 22.07 -17.21
C VAL A 27 -0.93 21.10 -16.19
N ALA A 28 -2.02 21.42 -15.51
CA ALA A 28 -2.50 20.61 -14.40
C ALA A 28 -4.03 20.55 -14.34
N GLY A 29 -4.57 19.40 -13.99
CA GLY A 29 -6.00 19.18 -13.77
C GLY A 29 -6.31 17.74 -13.39
N ASP A 30 -7.59 17.50 -13.13
CA ASP A 30 -8.14 16.19 -12.74
C ASP A 30 -9.14 15.60 -13.74
N ASP A 31 -9.43 16.34 -14.82
CA ASP A 31 -10.28 15.88 -15.91
C ASP A 31 -9.44 15.65 -17.19
N PRO A 32 -9.13 14.40 -17.55
CA PRO A 32 -8.35 14.08 -18.73
C PRO A 32 -8.94 14.62 -20.04
N LEU A 33 -10.28 14.65 -20.16
CA LEU A 33 -10.95 15.06 -21.38
C LEU A 33 -10.77 16.56 -21.69
N GLN A 34 -10.66 17.38 -20.65
CA GLN A 34 -10.40 18.82 -20.81
C GLN A 34 -8.94 19.15 -21.13
N LEU A 35 -8.05 18.19 -20.97
CA LEU A 35 -6.60 18.39 -21.08
C LEU A 35 -5.96 17.72 -22.30
N ILE A 36 -6.76 17.11 -23.20
CA ILE A 36 -6.26 16.33 -24.35
C ILE A 36 -5.31 17.17 -25.22
N ASP A 37 -5.71 18.37 -25.60
CA ASP A 37 -4.91 19.24 -26.48
C ASP A 37 -3.59 19.63 -25.80
N ALA A 38 -3.65 20.00 -24.52
CA ALA A 38 -2.47 20.37 -23.75
C ALA A 38 -1.55 19.17 -23.47
N ALA A 39 -2.11 17.98 -23.29
CA ALA A 39 -1.37 16.73 -23.06
C ALA A 39 -0.50 16.36 -24.26
N SER A 40 -0.98 16.63 -25.49
CA SER A 40 -0.24 16.36 -26.73
C SER A 40 1.09 17.11 -26.81
N GLU A 41 1.21 18.25 -26.14
CA GLU A 41 2.41 19.08 -26.06
C GLU A 41 3.32 18.73 -24.85
N CYS A 42 2.92 17.78 -24.02
CA CYS A 42 3.62 17.38 -22.80
C CYS A 42 4.23 15.99 -22.94
N SER A 43 5.54 15.90 -23.00
CA SER A 43 6.26 14.62 -23.09
C SER A 43 6.39 13.88 -21.75
N ILE A 44 6.20 14.59 -20.64
CA ILE A 44 6.30 14.03 -19.28
C ILE A 44 4.97 14.23 -18.57
N TRP A 45 4.45 13.16 -17.99
CA TRP A 45 3.22 13.19 -17.19
C TRP A 45 3.49 12.72 -15.76
N LEU A 46 2.99 13.48 -14.82
CA LEU A 46 2.93 13.11 -13.40
C LEU A 46 1.46 12.90 -13.06
N GLY A 47 1.08 11.75 -12.53
CA GLY A 47 -0.33 11.62 -12.21
C GLY A 47 -0.78 10.33 -11.58
N GLN A 48 -2.03 10.38 -11.18
CA GLN A 48 -2.78 9.27 -10.64
C GLN A 48 -3.03 8.23 -11.73
N PRO A 49 -2.78 6.93 -11.48
CA PRO A 49 -2.84 5.88 -12.50
C PRO A 49 -4.15 5.82 -13.28
N ASP A 50 -5.29 6.04 -12.62
CA ASP A 50 -6.61 6.01 -13.26
C ASP A 50 -6.79 7.15 -14.27
N LEU A 51 -6.38 8.37 -13.90
CA LEU A 51 -6.50 9.54 -14.77
C LEU A 51 -5.54 9.44 -15.96
N VAL A 52 -4.32 8.98 -15.70
CA VAL A 52 -3.33 8.72 -16.76
C VAL A 52 -3.83 7.65 -17.73
N ALA A 53 -4.42 6.55 -17.22
CA ALA A 53 -4.99 5.51 -18.08
C ALA A 53 -6.14 6.04 -18.95
N GLN A 54 -7.00 6.91 -18.41
CA GLN A 54 -8.06 7.56 -19.17
C GLN A 54 -7.50 8.45 -20.30
N MET A 55 -6.44 9.23 -20.02
CA MET A 55 -5.78 10.06 -21.01
C MET A 55 -5.13 9.22 -22.13
N LEU A 56 -4.43 8.14 -21.77
CA LEU A 56 -3.80 7.22 -22.76
C LEU A 56 -4.83 6.62 -23.71
N ARG A 57 -6.07 6.34 -23.26
CA ARG A 57 -7.16 5.86 -24.10
C ARG A 57 -7.65 6.89 -25.13
N GLN A 58 -7.33 8.16 -24.93
CA GLN A 58 -7.62 9.20 -25.91
C GLN A 58 -6.61 9.25 -27.07
N GLY A 59 -5.62 8.35 -27.10
CA GLY A 59 -4.61 8.27 -28.16
C GLY A 59 -3.47 9.30 -28.02
N VAL A 60 -3.35 9.95 -26.86
CA VAL A 60 -2.23 10.84 -26.54
C VAL A 60 -1.17 10.06 -25.79
N HIS A 61 0.09 10.19 -26.19
CA HIS A 61 1.19 9.38 -25.67
C HIS A 61 2.32 10.26 -25.10
N PRO A 62 2.73 10.05 -23.83
CA PRO A 62 3.92 10.68 -23.27
C PRO A 62 5.19 9.91 -23.62
N VAL A 63 6.33 10.49 -23.35
CA VAL A 63 7.63 9.77 -23.32
C VAL A 63 7.84 9.10 -21.96
N TRP A 64 7.39 9.76 -20.89
CA TRP A 64 7.56 9.28 -19.52
C TRP A 64 6.33 9.60 -18.67
N VAL A 65 5.89 8.59 -17.92
CA VAL A 65 4.87 8.70 -16.86
C VAL A 65 5.52 8.44 -15.53
N GLN A 66 5.41 9.39 -14.61
CA GLN A 66 5.64 9.20 -13.17
C GLN A 66 4.29 9.05 -12.49
N SER A 67 3.99 7.85 -11.98
CA SER A 67 2.80 7.65 -11.15
C SER A 67 3.00 8.27 -9.78
N THR A 68 1.99 8.98 -9.29
CA THR A 68 1.91 9.50 -7.92
C THR A 68 1.63 8.39 -6.89
N TRP A 69 1.21 7.19 -7.35
CA TRP A 69 0.87 6.05 -6.51
C TRP A 69 1.91 4.92 -6.62
N ALA A 70 2.00 4.11 -5.56
CA ALA A 70 2.78 2.87 -5.57
C ALA A 70 2.16 1.80 -6.46
N GLY A 71 0.84 1.70 -6.47
CA GLY A 71 0.10 0.75 -7.31
C GLY A 71 -0.23 1.35 -8.67
N ILE A 72 0.04 0.58 -9.73
CA ILE A 72 -0.08 1.01 -11.13
C ILE A 72 -0.99 0.08 -11.95
N THR A 73 -1.82 -0.74 -11.31
CA THR A 73 -2.70 -1.72 -11.99
C THR A 73 -3.48 -1.10 -13.17
N PRO A 74 -4.09 0.12 -13.07
CA PRO A 74 -4.79 0.73 -14.19
C PRO A 74 -3.92 0.95 -15.42
N LEU A 75 -2.62 1.20 -15.23
CA LEU A 75 -1.65 1.42 -16.32
C LEU A 75 -1.14 0.11 -16.95
N LEU A 76 -1.44 -1.05 -16.35
CA LEU A 76 -1.07 -2.36 -16.87
C LEU A 76 -2.15 -2.96 -17.77
N ALA A 77 -3.30 -2.32 -17.92
CA ALA A 77 -4.40 -2.79 -18.78
C ALA A 77 -3.94 -3.08 -20.20
N ALA A 78 -4.45 -4.18 -20.78
CA ALA A 78 -3.98 -4.67 -22.07
C ALA A 78 -4.33 -3.74 -23.27
N ASP A 79 -5.35 -2.94 -23.10
CA ASP A 79 -5.83 -1.96 -24.09
C ASP A 79 -4.99 -0.68 -24.16
N LEU A 80 -4.02 -0.51 -23.24
CA LEU A 80 -3.19 0.69 -23.18
C LEU A 80 -1.86 0.50 -23.94
N PRO A 81 -1.30 1.60 -24.51
CA PRO A 81 0.05 1.57 -25.07
C PRO A 81 1.09 1.26 -24.00
N LYS A 82 2.24 0.70 -24.41
CA LYS A 82 3.36 0.33 -23.54
C LYS A 82 4.69 0.93 -24.01
N ASP A 83 4.64 1.87 -24.92
CA ASP A 83 5.79 2.48 -25.60
C ASP A 83 6.32 3.74 -24.90
N TYR A 84 6.04 3.91 -23.61
CA TYR A 84 6.54 4.98 -22.76
C TYR A 84 7.28 4.42 -21.52
N SER A 85 8.17 5.22 -20.94
CA SER A 85 8.79 4.88 -19.66
C SER A 85 7.77 5.05 -18.52
N LEU A 86 7.60 4.03 -17.68
CA LEU A 86 6.72 4.07 -16.52
C LEU A 86 7.53 3.96 -15.24
N THR A 87 7.41 4.95 -14.37
CA THR A 87 7.93 4.95 -13.01
C THR A 87 6.79 5.18 -12.01
N ARG A 88 7.00 4.74 -10.78
CA ARG A 88 5.98 4.85 -9.71
C ARG A 88 6.57 5.40 -8.43
N ALA A 89 5.72 5.86 -7.51
CA ALA A 89 6.15 6.26 -6.19
C ALA A 89 6.61 5.03 -5.38
N VAL A 90 7.86 5.06 -4.91
CA VAL A 90 8.47 4.06 -4.04
C VAL A 90 9.30 4.75 -2.96
N GLY A 91 9.60 4.08 -1.85
CA GLY A 91 10.45 4.61 -0.78
C GLY A 91 9.76 5.55 0.21
N ILE A 92 8.52 5.93 -0.01
CA ILE A 92 7.84 6.97 0.78
C ILE A 92 6.68 6.44 1.65
N PHE A 93 6.23 5.21 1.42
CA PHE A 93 5.03 4.68 2.08
C PHE A 93 5.32 3.85 3.34
N GLY A 94 6.58 3.47 3.57
CA GLY A 94 6.94 2.53 4.64
C GLY A 94 6.51 2.99 6.02
N GLN A 95 6.78 4.25 6.38
CA GLN A 95 6.41 4.81 7.68
C GLN A 95 4.89 4.94 7.83
N VAL A 96 4.22 5.55 6.86
CA VAL A 96 2.76 5.77 6.92
C VAL A 96 2.00 4.44 7.03
N MET A 97 2.43 3.41 6.30
CA MET A 97 1.83 2.09 6.37
C MET A 97 2.12 1.39 7.71
N SER A 98 3.30 1.61 8.29
CA SER A 98 3.62 1.10 9.62
C SER A 98 2.72 1.76 10.69
N GLU A 99 2.52 3.05 10.63
CA GLU A 99 1.61 3.80 11.52
C GLU A 99 0.16 3.32 11.37
N TYR A 100 -0.29 3.13 10.13
CA TYR A 100 -1.62 2.57 9.84
C TYR A 100 -1.81 1.21 10.51
N LEU A 101 -0.90 0.27 10.30
CA LEU A 101 -0.98 -1.07 10.87
C LEU A 101 -0.92 -1.04 12.40
N LEU A 102 0.02 -0.29 12.97
CA LEU A 102 0.15 -0.15 14.43
C LEU A 102 -1.10 0.44 15.08
N THR A 103 -1.78 1.37 14.41
CA THR A 103 -3.03 1.96 14.91
C THR A 103 -4.07 0.88 15.19
N TYR A 104 -4.31 -0.02 14.24
CA TYR A 104 -5.28 -1.11 14.42
C TYR A 104 -4.81 -2.18 15.38
N MET A 105 -3.53 -2.56 15.32
CA MET A 105 -2.94 -3.56 16.20
C MET A 105 -2.97 -3.12 17.67
N LEU A 106 -2.59 -1.88 17.93
CA LEU A 106 -2.64 -1.30 19.29
C LEU A 106 -4.08 -1.10 19.77
N ALA A 107 -4.98 -0.63 18.91
CA ALA A 107 -6.40 -0.49 19.25
C ALA A 107 -7.02 -1.84 19.63
N HIS A 108 -6.66 -2.92 18.91
CA HIS A 108 -7.09 -4.29 19.19
C HIS A 108 -6.56 -4.76 20.54
N GLU A 109 -5.24 -4.76 20.75
CA GLU A 109 -4.61 -5.25 21.98
C GLU A 109 -5.05 -4.46 23.22
N ARG A 110 -5.16 -3.15 23.08
CA ARG A 110 -5.57 -2.27 24.18
C ARG A 110 -7.09 -2.22 24.37
N GLN A 111 -7.87 -2.91 23.51
CA GLN A 111 -9.34 -2.89 23.53
C GLN A 111 -9.90 -1.45 23.51
N PHE A 112 -9.24 -0.58 22.71
CA PHE A 112 -9.41 0.88 22.77
C PHE A 112 -10.87 1.31 22.59
N LEU A 113 -11.57 0.78 21.60
CA LEU A 113 -12.97 1.14 21.32
C LEU A 113 -13.91 0.75 22.47
N GLY A 114 -13.71 -0.43 23.04
CA GLY A 114 -14.51 -0.87 24.19
C GLY A 114 -14.27 -0.02 25.45
N ARG A 115 -13.01 0.40 25.67
CA ARG A 115 -12.66 1.29 26.78
C ARG A 115 -13.20 2.69 26.58
N LEU A 116 -13.18 3.20 25.35
CA LEU A 116 -13.80 4.48 25.02
C LEU A 116 -15.30 4.45 25.30
N ALA A 117 -16.01 3.37 24.90
CA ALA A 117 -17.41 3.20 25.21
C ALA A 117 -17.69 3.16 26.73
N SER A 118 -16.87 2.44 27.50
CA SER A 118 -16.96 2.42 28.96
C SER A 118 -16.74 3.80 29.58
N GLN A 119 -15.76 4.56 29.07
CA GLN A 119 -15.49 5.94 29.52
C GLN A 119 -16.68 6.87 29.27
N VAL A 120 -17.28 6.80 28.07
CA VAL A 120 -18.50 7.56 27.74
C VAL A 120 -19.65 7.21 28.69
N GLY A 121 -19.78 5.92 29.04
CA GLY A 121 -20.76 5.44 30.01
C GLY A 121 -20.40 5.67 31.48
N SER A 122 -19.30 6.39 31.80
CA SER A 122 -18.76 6.57 33.16
C SER A 122 -18.56 5.25 33.92
N GLN A 123 -18.20 4.17 33.20
CA GLN A 123 -17.95 2.85 33.75
C GLN A 123 -16.45 2.57 33.80
N TRP A 124 -15.95 2.13 34.97
CA TRP A 124 -14.57 1.69 35.09
C TRP A 124 -14.37 0.33 34.42
N ASP A 125 -13.49 0.27 33.41
CA ASP A 125 -13.11 -0.96 32.72
C ASP A 125 -11.85 -1.56 33.34
N SER A 126 -12.03 -2.60 34.14
CA SER A 126 -10.95 -3.31 34.86
C SER A 126 -10.29 -4.43 34.05
N ARG A 127 -10.69 -4.68 32.80
CA ARG A 127 -10.10 -5.75 31.98
C ARG A 127 -8.62 -5.50 31.76
N THR A 128 -7.82 -6.56 31.91
CA THR A 128 -6.38 -6.48 31.61
C THR A 128 -6.17 -6.37 30.11
N PRO A 129 -5.50 -5.32 29.62
CA PRO A 129 -5.23 -5.18 28.19
C PRO A 129 -4.11 -6.13 27.74
N GLY A 130 -4.16 -6.53 26.49
CA GLY A 130 -3.07 -7.23 25.82
C GLY A 130 -1.90 -6.31 25.44
N GLY A 131 -0.90 -6.87 24.77
CA GLY A 131 0.26 -6.16 24.25
C GLY A 131 0.85 -6.87 23.04
N LEU A 132 1.70 -6.17 22.29
CA LEU A 132 2.27 -6.66 21.04
C LEU A 132 3.46 -7.62 21.22
N ARG A 133 4.19 -7.53 22.34
CA ARG A 133 5.38 -8.37 22.59
C ARG A 133 5.05 -9.86 22.51
N GLY A 134 5.83 -10.59 21.70
CA GLY A 134 5.67 -12.03 21.49
C GLY A 134 4.52 -12.44 20.58
N ARG A 135 3.75 -11.49 20.04
CA ARG A 135 2.72 -11.80 19.05
C ARG A 135 3.33 -12.30 17.76
N GLN A 136 2.67 -13.32 17.17
CA GLN A 136 3.06 -13.93 15.90
C GLN A 136 2.44 -13.15 14.75
N VAL A 137 3.26 -12.58 13.89
CA VAL A 137 2.81 -11.78 12.72
C VAL A 137 3.24 -12.45 11.44
N VAL A 138 2.28 -12.69 10.54
CA VAL A 138 2.55 -13.12 9.17
C VAL A 138 2.33 -11.94 8.24
N ILE A 139 3.40 -11.49 7.56
CA ILE A 139 3.38 -10.42 6.58
C ILE A 139 3.49 -11.03 5.19
N VAL A 140 2.42 -10.95 4.42
CA VAL A 140 2.37 -11.46 3.05
C VAL A 140 2.66 -10.31 2.08
N GLY A 141 3.82 -10.41 1.43
CA GLY A 141 4.41 -9.32 0.64
C GLY A 141 5.58 -8.66 1.37
N THR A 142 6.80 -9.14 1.11
CA THR A 142 8.04 -8.66 1.74
C THR A 142 8.81 -7.69 0.83
N GLY A 143 8.07 -6.90 0.05
CA GLY A 143 8.61 -5.78 -0.72
C GLY A 143 9.08 -4.63 0.19
N GLU A 144 9.30 -3.47 -0.38
CA GLU A 144 9.78 -2.28 0.34
C GLU A 144 8.90 -1.94 1.56
N ILE A 145 7.57 -1.87 1.38
CA ILE A 145 6.62 -1.58 2.46
C ILE A 145 6.66 -2.69 3.53
N GLY A 146 6.65 -3.97 3.09
CA GLY A 146 6.68 -5.10 4.01
C GLY A 146 7.93 -5.15 4.86
N GLN A 147 9.09 -4.77 4.32
CA GLN A 147 10.34 -4.65 5.07
C GLN A 147 10.31 -3.48 6.06
N ALA A 148 9.79 -2.31 5.66
CA ALA A 148 9.65 -1.17 6.55
C ALA A 148 8.69 -1.47 7.73
N VAL A 149 7.56 -2.11 7.45
CA VAL A 149 6.60 -2.57 8.46
C VAL A 149 7.28 -3.58 9.40
N ALA A 150 7.96 -4.59 8.86
CA ALA A 150 8.65 -5.59 9.67
C ALA A 150 9.70 -4.95 10.59
N HIS A 151 10.45 -3.96 10.08
CA HIS A 151 11.43 -3.23 10.88
C HIS A 151 10.78 -2.49 12.05
N THR A 152 9.67 -1.81 11.79
CA THR A 152 8.90 -1.12 12.83
C THR A 152 8.34 -2.10 13.86
N LEU A 153 7.71 -3.20 13.44
CA LEU A 153 7.11 -4.19 14.33
C LEU A 153 8.14 -4.96 15.16
N SER A 154 9.35 -5.16 14.64
CA SER A 154 10.44 -5.81 15.40
C SER A 154 10.80 -5.02 16.66
N GLY A 155 10.70 -3.69 16.64
CA GLY A 155 10.91 -2.82 17.80
C GLY A 155 9.91 -3.04 18.93
N PHE A 156 8.74 -3.63 18.64
CA PHE A 156 7.75 -4.02 19.65
C PHE A 156 7.93 -5.45 20.17
N GLY A 157 8.99 -6.15 19.76
CA GLY A 157 9.29 -7.50 20.19
C GLY A 157 8.34 -8.57 19.68
N MET A 158 7.77 -8.37 18.48
CA MET A 158 6.92 -9.34 17.79
C MET A 158 7.76 -10.39 17.06
N ASP A 159 7.21 -11.59 16.86
CA ASP A 159 7.82 -12.66 16.07
C ASP A 159 7.29 -12.59 14.62
N LEU A 160 8.18 -12.27 13.67
CA LEU A 160 7.82 -11.89 12.32
C LEU A 160 8.10 -13.01 11.32
N THR A 161 7.07 -13.42 10.59
CA THR A 161 7.18 -14.34 9.46
C THR A 161 6.85 -13.60 8.18
N GLY A 162 7.78 -13.57 7.23
CA GLY A 162 7.57 -12.99 5.90
C GLY A 162 7.14 -14.05 4.90
N VAL A 163 6.20 -13.72 4.02
CA VAL A 163 5.77 -14.57 2.91
C VAL A 163 6.03 -13.87 1.59
N ALA A 164 6.74 -14.54 0.67
CA ALA A 164 7.11 -14.01 -0.63
C ALA A 164 7.02 -15.09 -1.72
N LYS A 165 6.89 -14.68 -2.98
CA LYS A 165 6.93 -15.61 -4.13
C LYS A 165 8.25 -16.40 -4.18
N ASN A 166 9.37 -15.72 -3.94
CA ASN A 166 10.70 -16.31 -3.86
C ASN A 166 11.30 -15.98 -2.49
N PRO A 167 11.05 -16.82 -1.45
CA PRO A 167 11.50 -16.54 -0.10
C PRO A 167 13.05 -16.62 -0.01
N ARG A 168 13.62 -15.63 0.65
CA ARG A 168 15.05 -15.58 1.01
C ARG A 168 15.17 -15.03 2.41
N SER A 169 16.25 -15.37 3.10
CA SER A 169 16.53 -14.78 4.42
C SER A 169 16.56 -13.26 4.33
N LEU A 170 15.78 -12.60 5.16
CA LEU A 170 15.59 -11.14 5.12
C LEU A 170 15.37 -10.60 6.54
N VAL A 171 16.29 -9.75 6.99
CA VAL A 171 16.15 -9.05 8.29
C VAL A 171 15.05 -7.98 8.16
N PRO A 172 14.18 -7.81 9.17
CA PRO A 172 14.19 -8.39 10.51
C PRO A 172 13.27 -9.62 10.69
N PHE A 173 12.86 -10.31 9.63
CA PHE A 173 12.01 -11.49 9.76
C PHE A 173 12.74 -12.63 10.46
N ASN A 174 12.05 -13.25 11.44
CA ASN A 174 12.52 -14.45 12.12
C ASN A 174 12.44 -15.69 11.21
N ARG A 175 11.44 -15.71 10.32
CA ARG A 175 11.18 -16.79 9.34
C ARG A 175 10.72 -16.23 8.02
N MET A 176 11.01 -16.99 6.96
CA MET A 176 10.49 -16.73 5.62
C MET A 176 9.81 -17.97 5.07
N GLY A 177 8.72 -17.77 4.32
CA GLY A 177 7.99 -18.83 3.64
C GLY A 177 7.49 -18.38 2.26
N SER A 178 7.04 -19.36 1.48
CA SER A 178 6.38 -19.14 0.18
C SER A 178 4.86 -18.97 0.34
N LEU A 179 4.16 -18.65 -0.75
CA LEU A 179 2.69 -18.63 -0.77
C LEU A 179 2.12 -20.03 -0.53
N ASP A 180 2.81 -21.10 -0.97
CA ASP A 180 2.39 -22.51 -0.73
C ASP A 180 2.43 -22.86 0.77
N ASP A 181 3.30 -22.20 1.55
CA ASP A 181 3.38 -22.38 2.99
C ASP A 181 2.32 -21.60 3.77
N LEU A 182 1.63 -20.64 3.14
CA LEU A 182 0.77 -19.65 3.80
C LEU A 182 -0.27 -20.32 4.70
N GLY A 183 -0.94 -21.37 4.20
CA GLY A 183 -1.95 -22.10 4.96
C GLY A 183 -1.44 -22.66 6.29
N ARG A 184 -0.18 -23.11 6.35
CA ARG A 184 0.47 -23.61 7.59
C ARG A 184 0.94 -22.46 8.48
N LEU A 185 1.45 -21.39 7.88
CA LEU A 185 2.02 -20.25 8.62
C LEU A 185 0.96 -19.45 9.37
N VAL A 186 -0.26 -19.39 8.85
CA VAL A 186 -1.36 -18.62 9.48
C VAL A 186 -1.95 -19.30 10.70
N GLU A 187 -1.74 -20.60 10.91
CA GLU A 187 -2.32 -21.36 12.03
C GLU A 187 -1.88 -20.82 13.39
N THR A 188 -0.67 -20.28 13.47
CA THR A 188 -0.12 -19.73 14.72
C THR A 188 -0.17 -18.20 14.75
N ALA A 189 -0.63 -17.55 13.68
CA ALA A 189 -0.64 -16.11 13.59
C ALA A 189 -1.63 -15.46 14.55
N ASP A 190 -1.20 -14.40 15.21
CA ASP A 190 -2.07 -13.44 15.91
C ASP A 190 -2.48 -12.30 14.95
N TYR A 191 -1.61 -12.01 13.98
CA TYR A 191 -1.84 -11.02 12.95
C TYR A 191 -1.47 -11.57 11.57
N LEU A 192 -2.40 -11.43 10.62
CA LEU A 192 -2.15 -11.67 9.20
C LEU A 192 -2.25 -10.34 8.46
N ILE A 193 -1.15 -9.91 7.84
CA ILE A 193 -1.07 -8.62 7.14
C ILE A 193 -0.87 -8.89 5.65
N ASN A 194 -1.81 -8.41 4.82
CA ASN A 194 -1.68 -8.42 3.37
C ASN A 194 -1.04 -7.13 2.87
N LEU A 195 0.04 -7.27 2.11
CA LEU A 195 0.74 -6.19 1.39
C LEU A 195 1.02 -6.58 -0.08
N LEU A 196 0.32 -7.59 -0.59
CA LEU A 196 0.48 -8.02 -1.98
C LEU A 196 -0.16 -7.02 -2.96
N PRO A 197 0.41 -6.90 -4.16
CA PRO A 197 -0.27 -6.26 -5.27
C PRO A 197 -1.41 -7.14 -5.77
N ASP A 198 -2.39 -6.54 -6.45
CA ASP A 198 -3.40 -7.27 -7.22
C ASP A 198 -2.78 -7.73 -8.55
N THR A 199 -2.61 -9.04 -8.68
CA THR A 199 -2.08 -9.71 -9.88
C THR A 199 -2.78 -11.05 -10.05
N PRO A 200 -2.76 -11.67 -11.25
CA PRO A 200 -3.34 -13.00 -11.44
C PRO A 200 -2.81 -14.05 -10.44
N ASP A 201 -1.55 -13.98 -10.06
CA ASP A 201 -0.93 -14.91 -9.10
C ASP A 201 -1.37 -14.68 -7.64
N THR A 202 -1.95 -13.53 -7.32
CA THR A 202 -2.34 -13.14 -5.96
C THR A 202 -3.85 -13.02 -5.78
N HIS A 203 -4.60 -13.32 -6.84
CA HIS A 203 -6.05 -13.28 -6.82
C HIS A 203 -6.60 -14.43 -5.96
N ASP A 204 -7.62 -14.15 -5.14
CA ASP A 204 -8.35 -15.10 -4.30
C ASP A 204 -7.53 -15.94 -3.30
N ILE A 205 -6.29 -15.56 -2.99
CA ILE A 205 -5.47 -16.31 -2.01
C ILE A 205 -6.00 -16.22 -0.57
N TYR A 206 -6.81 -15.21 -0.27
CA TYR A 206 -7.46 -15.01 1.04
C TYR A 206 -8.89 -15.56 1.01
N ASP A 207 -9.01 -16.87 0.82
CA ASP A 207 -10.27 -17.58 0.73
C ASP A 207 -10.80 -18.05 2.10
N ARG A 208 -12.00 -18.67 2.06
CA ARG A 208 -12.62 -19.24 3.26
C ARG A 208 -11.75 -20.31 3.91
N ALA A 209 -11.02 -21.12 3.12
CA ALA A 209 -10.20 -22.20 3.63
C ALA A 209 -8.99 -21.66 4.40
N LEU A 210 -8.36 -20.60 3.90
CA LEU A 210 -7.29 -19.90 4.59
C LEU A 210 -7.76 -19.27 5.90
N PHE A 211 -8.88 -18.52 5.86
CA PHE A 211 -9.43 -17.90 7.08
C PHE A 211 -9.86 -18.92 8.13
N ALA A 212 -10.34 -20.09 7.73
CA ALA A 212 -10.70 -21.17 8.67
C ALA A 212 -9.49 -21.75 9.43
N ARG A 213 -8.26 -21.51 8.95
CA ARG A 213 -7.02 -21.95 9.61
C ARG A 213 -6.46 -20.93 10.60
N LEU A 214 -6.93 -19.69 10.57
CA LEU A 214 -6.52 -18.67 11.55
C LEU A 214 -7.03 -18.97 12.93
N LYS A 215 -6.32 -18.50 13.96
CA LYS A 215 -6.85 -18.47 15.31
C LYS A 215 -8.16 -17.68 15.35
N PRO A 216 -9.15 -18.07 16.17
CA PRO A 216 -10.40 -17.30 16.33
C PRO A 216 -10.17 -15.84 16.79
N THR A 217 -9.01 -15.57 17.41
CA THR A 217 -8.62 -14.25 17.91
C THR A 217 -7.69 -13.51 16.97
N ALA A 218 -7.33 -14.10 15.83
CA ALA A 218 -6.42 -13.47 14.89
C ALA A 218 -7.04 -12.24 14.23
N LEU A 219 -6.25 -11.20 14.04
CA LEU A 219 -6.65 -10.01 13.28
C LEU A 219 -6.06 -10.06 11.86
N PHE A 220 -6.92 -10.01 10.86
CA PHE A 220 -6.51 -9.81 9.46
C PHE A 220 -6.54 -8.33 9.12
N ILE A 221 -5.44 -7.80 8.59
CA ILE A 221 -5.33 -6.42 8.13
C ILE A 221 -4.98 -6.43 6.63
N ASN A 222 -5.93 -6.03 5.80
CA ASN A 222 -5.70 -5.86 4.37
C ASN A 222 -5.20 -4.43 4.09
N ALA A 223 -3.91 -4.32 3.82
CA ALA A 223 -3.25 -3.09 3.40
C ALA A 223 -2.60 -3.24 2.00
N GLY A 224 -2.92 -4.36 1.33
CA GLY A 224 -2.62 -4.63 -0.07
C GLY A 224 -3.76 -4.22 -1.01
N ARG A 225 -3.81 -4.85 -2.15
CA ARG A 225 -4.83 -4.60 -3.19
C ARG A 225 -5.44 -5.89 -3.68
#